data_929e74c7a28d8cb70f1fc03819590a9b
#
_entry.id   929e74c7a28d8cb70f1fc03819590a9b
#
_cell.length_a   1.000
_cell.length_b   1.000
_cell.length_c   1.000
_cell.angle_alpha   90.00
_cell.angle_beta   90.00
_cell.angle_gamma   90.00
#
_symmetry.space_group_name_H-M   'P 1'
#
loop_
_entity.id
_entity.type
_entity.pdbx_description
1 polymer ?
#
loop_
_entity_poly.entity_id
_entity_poly.type
_entity_poly.pdbx_seq_one_letter_code
_entity_poly.pdbx_strand_id
1 'polypeptide(L)'
;MCIRDRFSGAVGNYSILNQEIEERALSSLNLKPELFASQIVSRDRYAEVIIAIGMLGSCFDRISQNLRGYQRSEVGEIFESFSKEQKGSSAMPHKKNPITSERVSGISRILRGYVITSLENISLWHERDISNSSVERIIFPDGFNLISFATIEMEKLFSNIQINHEKINSNIDLAKVSILTQACLSHLITKGVDRDEAYRFIQSQSFEFDDLDDYLTTLSKNFENVSIEELKSITNEILSEKTNENFEEKINSIV
;
A
#
# COMPACT_ATOMS: atom_id res chain seq x y z
N MET A 1 -9.62 0.17 20.30
CA MET A 1 -10.98 0.41 19.81
C MET A 1 -11.90 0.75 20.98
N CYS A 2 -12.95 1.59 20.74
CA CYS A 2 -13.84 2.11 21.77
C CYS A 2 -14.72 1.01 22.40
N ILE A 3 -14.14 0.25 23.32
CA ILE A 3 -14.85 -0.71 24.18
C ILE A 3 -15.18 -0.08 25.54
N ARG A 4 -15.08 1.25 25.66
CA ARG A 4 -15.29 2.02 26.88
C ARG A 4 -16.29 3.13 26.64
N ASP A 5 -17.09 3.41 27.64
CA ASP A 5 -18.03 4.53 27.70
C ASP A 5 -18.16 5.00 29.15
N ARG A 6 -19.04 5.93 29.42
CA ARG A 6 -19.18 6.50 30.74
C ARG A 6 -20.63 6.82 31.13
N PHE A 7 -20.91 6.67 32.44
CA PHE A 7 -22.10 7.18 33.14
C PHE A 7 -21.72 7.96 34.39
N SER A 8 -20.56 8.60 34.40
CA SER A 8 -19.96 9.27 35.58
C SER A 8 -20.53 10.67 35.89
N GLY A 9 -21.65 11.06 35.26
CA GLY A 9 -22.31 12.34 35.49
C GLY A 9 -21.83 13.50 34.59
N ALA A 10 -22.36 14.71 34.84
CA ALA A 10 -22.19 15.86 33.95
C ALA A 10 -20.72 16.27 33.74
N VAL A 11 -19.85 16.04 34.69
CA VAL A 11 -18.43 16.41 34.66
C VAL A 11 -17.49 15.24 35.02
N GLY A 12 -18.01 14.04 35.03
CA GLY A 12 -17.20 12.84 35.33
C GLY A 12 -16.90 12.57 36.78
N ASN A 13 -17.60 13.22 37.71
CA ASN A 13 -17.30 13.17 39.17
C ASN A 13 -18.22 12.28 40.00
N TYR A 14 -19.09 11.49 39.38
CA TYR A 14 -20.03 10.58 40.01
C TYR A 14 -20.96 11.23 41.07
N SER A 15 -21.30 12.51 40.88
CA SER A 15 -22.12 13.26 41.84
C SER A 15 -23.55 12.74 42.01
N ILE A 16 -24.07 11.99 41.01
CA ILE A 16 -25.44 11.46 41.01
C ILE A 16 -25.45 9.93 40.97
N LEU A 17 -24.64 9.33 40.11
CA LEU A 17 -24.52 7.89 39.93
C LEU A 17 -23.15 7.43 40.44
N ASN A 18 -23.13 6.29 41.15
CA ASN A 18 -21.87 5.71 41.61
C ASN A 18 -21.24 4.78 40.56
N GLN A 19 -19.98 4.40 40.78
CA GLN A 19 -19.22 3.56 39.85
C GLN A 19 -19.86 2.18 39.62
N GLU A 20 -20.49 1.60 40.68
CA GLU A 20 -21.13 0.28 40.56
C GLU A 20 -22.31 0.31 39.56
N ILE A 21 -23.09 1.38 39.54
CA ILE A 21 -24.19 1.56 38.55
C ILE A 21 -23.60 1.68 37.14
N GLU A 22 -22.53 2.45 36.97
CA GLU A 22 -21.86 2.58 35.69
C GLU A 22 -21.33 1.23 35.18
N GLU A 23 -20.62 0.47 36.02
CA GLU A 23 -20.08 -0.84 35.67
C GLU A 23 -21.18 -1.82 35.25
N ARG A 24 -22.29 -1.86 35.98
CA ARG A 24 -23.43 -2.72 35.63
C ARG A 24 -24.10 -2.31 34.34
N ALA A 25 -24.31 -1.02 34.11
CA ALA A 25 -24.93 -0.51 32.91
C ALA A 25 -24.05 -0.80 31.66
N LEU A 26 -22.73 -0.53 31.75
CA LEU A 26 -21.81 -0.75 30.63
C LEU A 26 -21.58 -2.23 30.38
N SER A 27 -21.53 -3.07 31.42
CA SER A 27 -21.40 -4.53 31.27
C SER A 27 -22.55 -5.13 30.45
N SER A 28 -23.78 -4.62 30.59
CA SER A 28 -24.93 -5.07 29.80
C SER A 28 -24.79 -4.78 28.28
N LEU A 29 -23.90 -3.85 27.93
CA LEU A 29 -23.59 -3.47 26.56
C LEU A 29 -22.24 -4.05 26.07
N ASN A 30 -21.60 -4.93 26.86
CA ASN A 30 -20.24 -5.41 26.63
C ASN A 30 -19.18 -4.29 26.55
N LEU A 31 -19.41 -3.19 27.26
CA LEU A 31 -18.49 -2.07 27.38
C LEU A 31 -17.86 -2.02 28.77
N LYS A 32 -16.72 -1.35 28.85
CA LYS A 32 -16.02 -1.08 30.13
C LYS A 32 -16.15 0.40 30.46
N PRO A 33 -16.14 0.76 31.78
CA PRO A 33 -16.05 2.16 32.17
C PRO A 33 -14.77 2.82 31.66
N GLU A 34 -14.88 4.08 31.26
CA GLU A 34 -13.69 4.91 31.05
C GLU A 34 -13.07 5.26 32.38
N LEU A 35 -11.75 5.10 32.51
CA LEU A 35 -11.04 5.29 33.76
C LEU A 35 -11.17 6.73 34.31
N PHE A 36 -10.99 7.67 33.38
CA PHE A 36 -11.15 9.10 33.67
C PHE A 36 -11.87 9.76 32.52
N ALA A 37 -13.03 10.30 32.77
CA ALA A 37 -13.80 11.04 31.79
C ALA A 37 -14.19 12.40 32.37
N SER A 38 -14.39 13.37 31.49
CA SER A 38 -15.05 14.63 31.82
C SER A 38 -16.56 14.52 31.55
N GLN A 39 -17.17 15.44 30.87
CA GLN A 39 -18.53 15.30 30.34
C GLN A 39 -18.65 14.21 29.27
N ILE A 40 -17.54 13.90 28.60
CA ILE A 40 -17.45 12.91 27.51
C ILE A 40 -16.23 12.03 27.69
N VAL A 41 -16.20 10.91 26.98
CA VAL A 41 -15.00 10.09 26.78
C VAL A 41 -13.97 10.90 25.99
N SER A 42 -12.69 10.75 26.32
CA SER A 42 -11.61 11.45 25.64
C SER A 42 -11.62 11.20 24.13
N ARG A 43 -11.40 12.25 23.35
CA ARG A 43 -11.54 12.22 21.88
C ARG A 43 -10.37 11.52 21.18
N ASP A 44 -9.25 11.26 21.85
CA ASP A 44 -8.16 10.42 21.35
C ASP A 44 -8.64 9.03 20.91
N ARG A 45 -9.58 8.44 21.65
CA ARG A 45 -10.19 7.16 21.30
C ARG A 45 -10.97 7.20 19.99
N TYR A 46 -11.59 8.32 19.71
CA TYR A 46 -12.32 8.55 18.46
C TYR A 46 -11.37 8.87 17.31
N ALA A 47 -10.32 9.64 17.58
CA ALA A 47 -9.26 9.91 16.62
C ALA A 47 -8.57 8.62 16.17
N GLU A 48 -8.32 7.67 17.07
CA GLU A 48 -7.72 6.37 16.74
C GLU A 48 -8.50 5.62 15.65
N VAL A 49 -9.83 5.65 15.69
CA VAL A 49 -10.69 5.04 14.66
C VAL A 49 -10.52 5.73 13.30
N ILE A 50 -10.54 7.05 13.29
CA ILE A 50 -10.37 7.82 12.04
C ILE A 50 -8.94 7.67 11.49
N ILE A 51 -7.93 7.59 12.35
CA ILE A 51 -6.55 7.28 11.96
C ILE A 51 -6.47 5.92 11.27
N ALA A 52 -7.09 4.89 11.84
CA ALA A 52 -7.11 3.56 11.23
C ALA A 52 -7.78 3.58 9.84
N ILE A 53 -8.90 4.30 9.69
CA ILE A 53 -9.57 4.51 8.39
C ILE A 53 -8.65 5.25 7.41
N GLY A 54 -7.97 6.31 7.84
CA GLY A 54 -7.04 7.07 7.02
C GLY A 54 -5.81 6.24 6.60
N MET A 55 -5.32 5.39 7.48
CA MET A 55 -4.23 4.44 7.16
C MET A 55 -4.67 3.41 6.11
N LEU A 56 -5.85 2.82 6.25
CA LEU A 56 -6.40 1.89 5.26
C LEU A 56 -6.58 2.58 3.91
N GLY A 57 -7.15 3.80 3.90
CA GLY A 57 -7.24 4.60 2.68
C GLY A 57 -5.87 4.87 2.04
N SER A 58 -4.84 5.13 2.84
CA SER A 58 -3.48 5.34 2.34
C SER A 58 -2.87 4.06 1.75
N CYS A 59 -3.18 2.88 2.30
CA CYS A 59 -2.82 1.61 1.69
C CYS A 59 -3.49 1.43 0.31
N PHE A 60 -4.77 1.74 0.20
CA PHE A 60 -5.49 1.69 -1.07
C PHE A 60 -4.93 2.69 -2.09
N ASP A 61 -4.55 3.91 -1.65
CA ASP A 61 -3.90 4.89 -2.54
C ASP A 61 -2.58 4.35 -3.10
N ARG A 62 -1.74 3.74 -2.26
CA ARG A 62 -0.49 3.12 -2.70
C ARG A 62 -0.71 2.05 -3.77
N ILE A 63 -1.67 1.17 -3.57
CA ILE A 63 -2.03 0.13 -4.54
C ILE A 63 -2.54 0.78 -5.84
N SER A 64 -3.43 1.75 -5.70
CA SER A 64 -4.00 2.48 -6.84
C SER A 64 -2.94 3.21 -7.67
N GLN A 65 -1.93 3.82 -7.02
CA GLN A 65 -0.81 4.45 -7.72
C GLN A 65 -0.01 3.43 -8.54
N ASN A 66 0.28 2.25 -7.97
CA ASN A 66 0.98 1.18 -8.68
C ASN A 66 0.18 0.70 -9.89
N LEU A 67 -1.13 0.42 -9.74
CA LEU A 67 -1.98 -0.02 -10.84
C LEU A 67 -2.05 1.01 -11.97
N ARG A 68 -2.18 2.30 -11.62
CA ARG A 68 -2.12 3.39 -12.61
C ARG A 68 -0.77 3.44 -13.32
N GLY A 69 0.32 3.14 -12.61
CA GLY A 69 1.66 3.02 -13.20
C GLY A 69 1.74 1.89 -14.22
N TYR A 70 1.23 0.70 -13.88
CA TYR A 70 1.24 -0.47 -14.77
C TYR A 70 0.35 -0.29 -16.01
N GLN A 71 -0.71 0.52 -15.91
CA GLN A 71 -1.64 0.75 -17.03
C GLN A 71 -1.14 1.80 -18.05
N ARG A 72 -0.06 2.52 -17.77
CA ARG A 72 0.51 3.49 -18.72
C ARG A 72 0.86 2.81 -20.04
N SER A 73 0.73 3.53 -21.16
CA SER A 73 0.92 2.98 -22.52
C SER A 73 2.31 2.37 -22.73
N GLU A 74 3.34 2.97 -22.16
CA GLU A 74 4.71 2.51 -22.22
C GLU A 74 4.99 1.26 -21.38
N VAL A 75 4.22 1.04 -20.30
CA VAL A 75 4.32 -0.15 -19.44
C VAL A 75 3.34 -1.23 -19.91
N GLY A 76 2.05 -0.98 -19.85
CA GLY A 76 1.00 -1.80 -20.44
C GLY A 76 0.86 -3.21 -19.89
N GLU A 77 1.22 -3.44 -18.64
CA GLU A 77 1.31 -4.78 -18.04
C GLU A 77 0.03 -5.22 -17.34
N ILE A 78 -0.63 -4.28 -16.64
CA ILE A 78 -1.84 -4.57 -15.85
C ILE A 78 -2.88 -3.49 -16.14
N PHE A 79 -4.14 -3.92 -16.29
CA PHE A 79 -5.25 -3.03 -16.62
C PHE A 79 -6.44 -3.27 -15.69
N GLU A 80 -7.17 -2.21 -15.35
CA GLU A 80 -8.53 -2.35 -14.86
C GLU A 80 -9.42 -2.96 -15.94
N SER A 81 -10.35 -3.85 -15.55
CA SER A 81 -11.31 -4.36 -16.50
C SER A 81 -12.22 -3.24 -17.01
N PHE A 82 -12.41 -3.21 -18.30
CA PHE A 82 -13.26 -2.23 -18.97
C PHE A 82 -14.57 -2.89 -19.37
N SER A 83 -15.68 -2.49 -18.73
CA SER A 83 -16.99 -3.04 -19.09
C SER A 83 -17.40 -2.58 -20.49
N LYS A 84 -18.17 -3.41 -21.22
CA LYS A 84 -18.68 -3.08 -22.55
C LYS A 84 -19.54 -1.81 -22.59
N GLU A 85 -20.14 -1.46 -21.45
CA GLU A 85 -20.99 -0.29 -21.28
C GLU A 85 -20.24 0.96 -20.82
N GLN A 86 -18.99 0.78 -20.39
CA GLN A 86 -18.16 1.86 -19.90
C GLN A 86 -17.67 2.70 -21.09
N LYS A 87 -18.09 3.94 -21.15
CA LYS A 87 -17.57 4.90 -22.14
C LYS A 87 -16.16 5.31 -21.71
N GLY A 88 -15.22 5.23 -22.64
CA GLY A 88 -13.87 5.76 -22.47
C GLY A 88 -13.88 7.30 -22.41
N SER A 89 -12.89 7.92 -23.00
CA SER A 89 -12.85 9.37 -23.16
C SER A 89 -13.91 9.84 -24.17
N SER A 90 -14.53 10.98 -23.92
CA SER A 90 -15.44 11.62 -24.89
C SER A 90 -14.76 12.04 -26.20
N ALA A 91 -13.44 12.26 -26.15
CA ALA A 91 -12.64 12.68 -27.30
C ALA A 91 -11.85 11.53 -27.97
N MET A 92 -11.51 10.48 -27.21
CA MET A 92 -10.70 9.35 -27.68
C MET A 92 -11.36 8.02 -27.29
N PRO A 93 -12.16 7.40 -28.17
CA PRO A 93 -12.95 6.20 -27.86
C PRO A 93 -12.11 4.98 -27.43
N HIS A 94 -10.83 4.91 -27.85
CA HIS A 94 -9.91 3.83 -27.51
C HIS A 94 -9.24 4.00 -26.13
N LYS A 95 -9.36 5.19 -25.52
CA LYS A 95 -8.69 5.49 -24.24
C LYS A 95 -9.39 4.80 -23.07
N LYS A 96 -8.68 3.90 -22.39
CA LYS A 96 -9.11 3.21 -21.19
C LYS A 96 -8.39 3.80 -20.00
N ASN A 97 -9.08 4.62 -19.19
CA ASN A 97 -8.50 5.20 -17.99
C ASN A 97 -8.69 4.28 -16.78
N PRO A 98 -7.75 4.26 -15.81
CA PRO A 98 -7.89 3.55 -14.53
C PRO A 98 -8.80 4.32 -13.57
N ILE A 99 -10.10 4.39 -13.89
CA ILE A 99 -11.08 5.27 -13.21
C ILE A 99 -11.27 4.85 -11.75
N THR A 100 -11.26 3.55 -11.47
CA THR A 100 -11.43 3.03 -10.10
C THR A 100 -10.25 3.46 -9.24
N SER A 101 -9.03 3.22 -9.70
CA SER A 101 -7.81 3.64 -8.99
C SER A 101 -7.72 5.15 -8.83
N GLU A 102 -8.12 5.93 -9.84
CA GLU A 102 -8.17 7.40 -9.75
C GLU A 102 -9.14 7.87 -8.66
N ARG A 103 -10.33 7.27 -8.61
CA ARG A 103 -11.37 7.58 -7.63
C ARG A 103 -10.93 7.21 -6.21
N VAL A 104 -10.37 6.02 -6.02
CA VAL A 104 -9.87 5.57 -4.72
C VAL A 104 -8.72 6.46 -4.23
N SER A 105 -7.80 6.87 -5.10
CA SER A 105 -6.76 7.85 -4.76
C SER A 105 -7.35 9.19 -4.31
N GLY A 106 -8.43 9.66 -4.94
CA GLY A 106 -9.16 10.87 -4.55
C GLY A 106 -9.79 10.75 -3.16
N ILE A 107 -10.51 9.65 -2.91
CA ILE A 107 -11.14 9.35 -1.62
C ILE A 107 -10.11 9.31 -0.49
N SER A 108 -8.97 8.68 -0.73
CA SER A 108 -7.89 8.56 0.26
C SER A 108 -7.34 9.91 0.72
N ARG A 109 -7.36 10.93 -0.15
CA ARG A 109 -6.99 12.31 0.23
C ARG A 109 -7.96 12.91 1.22
N ILE A 110 -9.26 12.70 1.02
CA ILE A 110 -10.32 13.16 1.94
C ILE A 110 -10.15 12.49 3.31
N LEU A 111 -9.97 11.16 3.32
CA LEU A 111 -9.78 10.40 4.57
C LEU A 111 -8.56 10.89 5.36
N ARG A 112 -7.45 11.21 4.70
CA ARG A 112 -6.28 11.83 5.38
C ARG A 112 -6.59 13.22 5.95
N GLY A 113 -7.42 13.99 5.30
CA GLY A 113 -7.94 15.26 5.85
C GLY A 113 -8.75 15.05 7.14
N TYR A 114 -9.57 14.00 7.18
CA TYR A 114 -10.34 13.66 8.38
C TYR A 114 -9.45 13.19 9.55
N VAL A 115 -8.32 12.56 9.30
CA VAL A 115 -7.32 12.23 10.34
C VAL A 115 -6.86 13.51 11.04
N ILE A 116 -6.45 14.52 10.30
CA ILE A 116 -6.01 15.81 10.88
C ILE A 116 -7.16 16.43 11.69
N THR A 117 -8.35 16.47 11.13
CA THR A 117 -9.53 17.03 11.78
C THR A 117 -9.88 16.28 13.08
N SER A 118 -9.72 14.96 13.12
CA SER A 118 -9.96 14.16 14.32
C SER A 118 -8.93 14.40 15.43
N LEU A 119 -7.68 14.67 15.05
CA LEU A 119 -6.62 15.02 16.00
C LEU A 119 -6.87 16.40 16.64
N GLU A 120 -7.32 17.37 15.87
CA GLU A 120 -7.70 18.69 16.38
C GLU A 120 -8.88 18.62 17.37
N ASN A 121 -9.74 17.62 17.26
CA ASN A 121 -10.86 17.41 18.18
C ASN A 121 -10.46 16.85 19.57
N ILE A 122 -9.22 16.42 19.76
CA ILE A 122 -8.75 15.89 21.06
C ILE A 122 -8.75 16.98 22.11
N SER A 123 -8.30 18.19 21.75
CA SER A 123 -8.23 19.32 22.66
C SER A 123 -9.59 20.01 22.78
N LEU A 124 -10.15 19.99 23.98
CA LEU A 124 -11.40 20.66 24.33
C LEU A 124 -11.18 21.61 25.50
N TRP A 125 -12.06 22.60 25.63
CA TRP A 125 -12.03 23.53 26.77
C TRP A 125 -12.70 22.90 28.00
N HIS A 126 -12.04 22.98 29.13
CA HIS A 126 -12.49 22.47 30.42
C HIS A 126 -12.96 21.01 30.33
N GLU A 127 -14.12 20.69 30.88
CA GLU A 127 -14.72 19.36 30.83
C GLU A 127 -15.29 19.00 29.49
N ARG A 128 -15.70 20.00 28.72
CA ARG A 128 -16.13 19.92 27.31
C ARG A 128 -16.60 21.27 26.80
N ASP A 129 -16.28 21.59 25.55
CA ASP A 129 -17.04 22.47 24.69
C ASP A 129 -17.73 21.67 23.56
N ILE A 130 -18.52 22.33 22.71
CA ILE A 130 -19.29 21.65 21.66
C ILE A 130 -18.56 21.56 20.29
N SER A 131 -17.34 22.06 20.20
CA SER A 131 -16.57 22.10 18.94
C SER A 131 -16.40 20.74 18.28
N ASN A 132 -16.12 19.71 19.09
CA ASN A 132 -15.98 18.34 18.60
C ASN A 132 -17.26 17.80 17.93
N SER A 133 -18.42 18.16 18.45
CA SER A 133 -19.68 17.53 18.07
C SER A 133 -20.09 17.79 16.61
N SER A 134 -19.91 19.02 16.12
CA SER A 134 -20.22 19.38 14.74
C SER A 134 -19.29 18.65 13.76
N VAL A 135 -18.02 18.52 14.09
CA VAL A 135 -17.01 17.84 13.29
C VAL A 135 -17.27 16.33 13.21
N GLU A 136 -17.48 15.69 14.37
CA GLU A 136 -17.69 14.24 14.45
C GLU A 136 -18.93 13.77 13.68
N ARG A 137 -19.97 14.57 13.61
CA ARG A 137 -21.17 14.29 12.81
C ARG A 137 -20.92 14.25 11.30
N ILE A 138 -19.83 14.82 10.85
CA ILE A 138 -19.40 14.80 9.44
C ILE A 138 -18.37 13.69 9.24
N ILE A 139 -17.24 13.71 9.97
CA ILE A 139 -16.10 12.87 9.65
C ILE A 139 -16.34 11.38 9.94
N PHE A 140 -17.21 11.02 10.90
CA PHE A 140 -17.51 9.62 11.17
C PHE A 140 -18.41 9.01 10.10
N PRO A 141 -19.65 9.47 9.88
CA PRO A 141 -20.51 8.84 8.89
C PRO A 141 -19.89 8.89 7.49
N ASP A 142 -19.29 10.00 7.12
CA ASP A 142 -18.68 10.15 5.80
C ASP A 142 -17.39 9.31 5.66
N GLY A 143 -16.54 9.29 6.69
CA GLY A 143 -15.33 8.47 6.71
C GLY A 143 -15.63 6.97 6.58
N PHE A 144 -16.62 6.45 7.30
CA PHE A 144 -17.05 5.06 7.18
C PHE A 144 -17.67 4.75 5.81
N ASN A 145 -18.49 5.66 5.27
CA ASN A 145 -19.07 5.49 3.93
C ASN A 145 -17.98 5.49 2.85
N LEU A 146 -17.04 6.40 2.91
CA LEU A 146 -15.96 6.51 1.93
C LEU A 146 -15.03 5.30 1.98
N ILE A 147 -14.62 4.85 3.16
CA ILE A 147 -13.75 3.67 3.25
C ILE A 147 -14.46 2.39 2.83
N SER A 148 -15.75 2.23 3.19
CA SER A 148 -16.56 1.09 2.75
C SER A 148 -16.71 1.07 1.24
N PHE A 149 -17.02 2.21 0.63
CA PHE A 149 -17.08 2.34 -0.82
C PHE A 149 -15.73 1.99 -1.48
N ALA A 150 -14.62 2.56 -0.97
CA ALA A 150 -13.29 2.29 -1.50
C ALA A 150 -12.93 0.80 -1.39
N THR A 151 -13.29 0.13 -0.29
CA THR A 151 -13.04 -1.29 -0.10
C THR A 151 -13.79 -2.15 -1.14
N ILE A 152 -15.07 -1.86 -1.35
CA ILE A 152 -15.91 -2.57 -2.34
C ILE A 152 -15.37 -2.36 -3.76
N GLU A 153 -14.96 -1.14 -4.08
CA GLU A 153 -14.41 -0.85 -5.42
C GLU A 153 -13.05 -1.53 -5.63
N MET A 154 -12.19 -1.58 -4.61
CA MET A 154 -10.92 -2.31 -4.67
C MET A 154 -11.12 -3.83 -4.81
N GLU A 155 -12.07 -4.41 -4.09
CA GLU A 155 -12.45 -5.82 -4.24
C GLU A 155 -12.89 -6.15 -5.66
N LYS A 156 -13.79 -5.36 -6.23
CA LYS A 156 -14.24 -5.50 -7.63
C LYS A 156 -13.10 -5.36 -8.62
N LEU A 157 -12.20 -4.42 -8.37
CA LEU A 157 -11.05 -4.17 -9.23
C LEU A 157 -10.13 -5.39 -9.26
N PHE A 158 -9.74 -5.92 -8.09
CA PHE A 158 -8.87 -7.09 -8.01
C PHE A 158 -9.51 -8.35 -8.58
N SER A 159 -10.81 -8.54 -8.39
CA SER A 159 -11.55 -9.69 -8.94
C SER A 159 -11.61 -9.69 -10.48
N ASN A 160 -11.36 -8.55 -11.10
CA ASN A 160 -11.50 -8.37 -12.56
C ASN A 160 -10.26 -7.78 -13.23
N ILE A 161 -9.12 -7.77 -12.55
CA ILE A 161 -7.87 -7.24 -13.09
C ILE A 161 -7.41 -8.04 -14.32
N GLN A 162 -6.90 -7.37 -15.33
CA GLN A 162 -6.38 -7.98 -16.54
C GLN A 162 -4.86 -7.87 -16.57
N ILE A 163 -4.19 -9.01 -16.75
CA ILE A 163 -2.72 -9.09 -16.82
C ILE A 163 -2.34 -9.38 -18.28
N ASN A 164 -1.42 -8.57 -18.81
CA ASN A 164 -0.86 -8.74 -20.14
C ASN A 164 0.51 -9.42 -20.06
N HIS A 165 0.50 -10.75 -20.05
CA HIS A 165 1.74 -11.55 -19.95
C HIS A 165 2.71 -11.30 -21.12
N GLU A 166 2.22 -11.07 -22.33
CA GLU A 166 3.07 -10.80 -23.48
C GLU A 166 3.86 -9.50 -23.27
N LYS A 167 3.18 -8.46 -22.77
CA LYS A 167 3.83 -7.18 -22.51
C LYS A 167 4.81 -7.26 -21.33
N ILE A 168 4.48 -8.00 -20.29
CA ILE A 168 5.39 -8.27 -19.16
C ILE A 168 6.67 -8.92 -19.68
N ASN A 169 6.56 -10.00 -20.48
CA ASN A 169 7.70 -10.69 -21.04
C ASN A 169 8.54 -9.77 -21.93
N SER A 170 7.90 -9.00 -22.79
CA SER A 170 8.59 -8.03 -23.63
C SER A 170 9.34 -6.95 -22.80
N ASN A 171 8.75 -6.46 -21.72
CA ASN A 171 9.39 -5.48 -20.85
C ASN A 171 10.56 -6.09 -20.06
N ILE A 172 10.43 -7.36 -19.62
CA ILE A 172 11.53 -8.11 -19.00
C ILE A 172 12.66 -8.29 -20.01
N ASP A 173 12.36 -8.67 -21.25
CA ASP A 173 13.37 -8.84 -22.29
C ASP A 173 14.16 -7.55 -22.55
N LEU A 174 13.48 -6.42 -22.61
CA LEU A 174 14.12 -5.10 -22.76
C LEU A 174 14.98 -4.70 -21.55
N ALA A 175 14.65 -5.17 -20.37
CA ALA A 175 15.33 -4.81 -19.13
C ALA A 175 16.33 -5.87 -18.64
N LYS A 176 16.51 -6.98 -19.35
CA LYS A 176 17.29 -8.16 -18.89
C LYS A 176 18.67 -7.79 -18.35
N VAL A 177 19.43 -7.00 -19.07
CA VAL A 177 20.78 -6.60 -18.63
C VAL A 177 20.70 -5.88 -17.29
N SER A 178 19.83 -4.87 -17.18
CA SER A 178 19.69 -4.05 -15.96
C SER A 178 19.24 -4.87 -14.76
N ILE A 179 18.28 -5.78 -14.94
CA ILE A 179 17.73 -6.65 -13.88
C ILE A 179 18.81 -7.57 -13.32
N LEU A 180 19.72 -8.05 -14.17
CA LEU A 180 20.74 -9.06 -13.80
C LEU A 180 22.06 -8.46 -13.32
N THR A 181 22.24 -7.16 -13.35
CA THR A 181 23.48 -6.48 -12.90
C THR A 181 23.87 -6.84 -11.46
N GLN A 182 22.89 -6.91 -10.55
CA GLN A 182 23.13 -7.28 -9.14
C GLN A 182 23.64 -8.72 -9.01
N ALA A 183 23.08 -9.65 -9.77
CA ALA A 183 23.50 -11.04 -9.76
C ALA A 183 24.93 -11.19 -10.28
N CYS A 184 25.24 -10.53 -11.39
CA CYS A 184 26.59 -10.50 -11.95
C CYS A 184 27.58 -9.89 -10.94
N LEU A 185 27.23 -8.77 -10.30
CA LEU A 185 28.07 -8.15 -9.27
C LEU A 185 28.36 -9.09 -8.11
N SER A 186 27.31 -9.72 -7.57
CA SER A 186 27.45 -10.66 -6.46
C SER A 186 28.34 -11.84 -6.84
N HIS A 187 28.19 -12.37 -8.05
CA HIS A 187 29.02 -13.46 -8.53
C HIS A 187 30.50 -13.07 -8.68
N LEU A 188 30.77 -11.91 -9.30
CA LEU A 188 32.15 -11.39 -9.42
C LEU A 188 32.83 -11.28 -8.06
N ILE A 189 32.12 -10.76 -7.04
CA ILE A 189 32.64 -10.65 -5.68
C ILE A 189 32.93 -12.04 -5.08
N THR A 190 32.08 -13.03 -5.29
CA THR A 190 32.32 -14.41 -4.80
C THR A 190 33.51 -15.06 -5.47
N LYS A 191 33.87 -14.65 -6.68
CA LYS A 191 35.05 -15.07 -7.41
C LYS A 191 36.34 -14.31 -7.05
N GLY A 192 36.26 -13.41 -6.05
CA GLY A 192 37.40 -12.69 -5.50
C GLY A 192 37.74 -11.39 -6.25
N VAL A 193 36.86 -10.91 -7.15
CA VAL A 193 37.00 -9.60 -7.77
C VAL A 193 36.73 -8.51 -6.72
N ASP A 194 37.57 -7.47 -6.72
CA ASP A 194 37.30 -6.31 -5.84
C ASP A 194 35.94 -5.71 -6.11
N ARG A 195 35.22 -5.38 -5.05
CA ARG A 195 33.84 -4.89 -5.13
C ARG A 195 33.73 -3.59 -5.90
N ASP A 196 34.64 -2.64 -5.66
CA ASP A 196 34.59 -1.34 -6.29
C ASP A 196 34.95 -1.42 -7.76
N GLU A 197 35.89 -2.28 -8.11
CA GLU A 197 36.26 -2.59 -9.50
C GLU A 197 35.08 -3.20 -10.24
N ALA A 198 34.51 -4.29 -9.70
CA ALA A 198 33.34 -4.96 -10.28
C ALA A 198 32.15 -4.01 -10.46
N TYR A 199 31.86 -3.19 -9.43
CA TYR A 199 30.76 -2.24 -9.47
C TYR A 199 30.95 -1.18 -10.58
N ARG A 200 32.12 -0.56 -10.66
CA ARG A 200 32.41 0.48 -11.68
C ARG A 200 32.35 -0.11 -13.09
N PHE A 201 32.86 -1.30 -13.27
CA PHE A 201 32.82 -1.96 -14.57
C PHE A 201 31.38 -2.28 -14.98
N ILE A 202 30.60 -2.94 -14.12
CA ILE A 202 29.19 -3.24 -14.36
C ILE A 202 28.40 -1.96 -14.66
N GLN A 203 28.59 -0.92 -13.85
CA GLN A 203 27.91 0.37 -14.05
C GLN A 203 28.22 0.99 -15.42
N SER A 204 29.50 0.94 -15.84
CA SER A 204 29.89 1.49 -17.14
C SER A 204 29.32 0.71 -18.33
N GLN A 205 29.15 -0.61 -18.17
CA GLN A 205 28.72 -1.50 -19.26
C GLN A 205 27.21 -1.70 -19.33
N SER A 206 26.49 -1.57 -18.19
CA SER A 206 25.05 -1.88 -18.13
C SER A 206 24.15 -1.00 -19.03
N PHE A 207 24.65 0.12 -19.51
CA PHE A 207 23.92 1.03 -20.41
C PHE A 207 24.37 0.91 -21.88
N GLU A 208 25.43 0.13 -22.15
CA GLU A 208 26.01 -0.01 -23.50
C GLU A 208 25.46 -1.24 -24.23
N PHE A 209 24.77 -2.14 -23.52
CA PHE A 209 24.27 -3.40 -24.08
C PHE A 209 22.78 -3.55 -23.91
N ASP A 210 22.09 -3.89 -24.99
CA ASP A 210 20.70 -4.32 -25.01
C ASP A 210 20.61 -5.87 -25.01
N ASP A 211 21.64 -6.54 -25.53
CA ASP A 211 21.73 -8.01 -25.58
C ASP A 211 22.47 -8.57 -24.37
N LEU A 212 21.83 -9.56 -23.69
CA LEU A 212 22.39 -10.19 -22.50
C LEU A 212 23.64 -11.02 -22.79
N ASP A 213 23.67 -11.74 -23.90
CA ASP A 213 24.80 -12.60 -24.25
C ASP A 213 26.07 -11.78 -24.56
N ASP A 214 25.94 -10.65 -25.23
CA ASP A 214 27.03 -9.72 -25.49
C ASP A 214 27.52 -9.09 -24.19
N TYR A 215 26.61 -8.71 -23.28
CA TYR A 215 26.95 -8.20 -21.95
C TYR A 215 27.73 -9.23 -21.11
N LEU A 216 27.24 -10.48 -20.99
CA LEU A 216 27.91 -11.54 -20.23
C LEU A 216 29.25 -11.91 -20.84
N THR A 217 29.37 -11.90 -22.18
CA THR A 217 30.63 -12.13 -22.88
C THR A 217 31.66 -11.06 -22.54
N THR A 218 31.23 -9.80 -22.44
CA THR A 218 32.11 -8.69 -22.09
C THR A 218 32.59 -8.79 -20.63
N LEU A 219 31.69 -9.17 -19.71
CA LEU A 219 32.07 -9.43 -18.31
C LEU A 219 33.13 -10.56 -18.20
N SER A 220 32.90 -11.70 -18.88
CA SER A 220 33.84 -12.84 -18.78
C SER A 220 35.19 -12.54 -19.44
N LYS A 221 35.26 -11.68 -20.45
CA LYS A 221 36.54 -11.26 -21.05
C LYS A 221 37.33 -10.31 -20.16
N ASN A 222 36.67 -9.51 -19.34
CA ASN A 222 37.32 -8.52 -18.48
C ASN A 222 37.82 -9.16 -17.15
N PHE A 223 37.16 -10.22 -16.68
CA PHE A 223 37.46 -10.88 -15.42
C PHE A 223 37.81 -12.34 -15.65
N GLU A 224 39.15 -12.65 -15.71
CA GLU A 224 39.68 -13.97 -16.07
C GLU A 224 39.18 -15.13 -15.18
N ASN A 225 38.78 -14.83 -13.94
CA ASN A 225 38.31 -15.83 -12.97
C ASN A 225 36.83 -16.21 -13.14
N VAL A 226 36.12 -15.67 -14.13
CA VAL A 226 34.66 -15.82 -14.30
C VAL A 226 34.35 -16.32 -15.70
N SER A 227 33.77 -17.51 -15.79
CA SER A 227 33.38 -18.07 -17.08
C SER A 227 32.00 -17.55 -17.54
N ILE A 228 31.80 -17.51 -18.82
CA ILE A 228 30.50 -17.14 -19.41
C ILE A 228 29.39 -18.14 -19.05
N GLU A 229 29.75 -19.42 -18.92
CA GLU A 229 28.83 -20.50 -18.54
C GLU A 229 28.29 -20.30 -17.12
N GLU A 230 29.15 -19.89 -16.18
CA GLU A 230 28.75 -19.57 -14.82
C GLU A 230 27.80 -18.39 -14.77
N LEU A 231 28.09 -17.29 -15.49
CA LEU A 231 27.25 -16.13 -15.58
C LEU A 231 25.88 -16.47 -16.19
N LYS A 232 25.85 -17.25 -17.27
CA LYS A 232 24.61 -17.75 -17.89
C LYS A 232 23.80 -18.63 -16.93
N SER A 233 24.45 -19.49 -16.17
CA SER A 233 23.77 -20.35 -15.18
C SER A 233 23.05 -19.53 -14.13
N ILE A 234 23.72 -18.52 -13.55
CA ILE A 234 23.17 -17.68 -12.49
C ILE A 234 22.04 -16.79 -13.01
N THR A 235 22.23 -16.20 -14.18
CA THR A 235 21.21 -15.34 -14.80
C THR A 235 19.96 -16.14 -15.16
N ASN A 236 20.12 -17.37 -15.66
CA ASN A 236 19.00 -18.26 -15.97
C ASN A 236 18.27 -18.73 -14.68
N GLU A 237 19.00 -18.97 -13.59
CA GLU A 237 18.39 -19.33 -12.31
C GLU A 237 17.51 -18.21 -11.77
N ILE A 238 17.95 -16.94 -11.86
CA ILE A 238 17.18 -15.78 -11.42
C ILE A 238 15.95 -15.55 -12.29
N LEU A 239 16.06 -15.77 -13.59
CA LEU A 239 14.94 -15.64 -14.52
C LEU A 239 14.01 -16.87 -14.51
N SER A 240 14.36 -17.92 -13.76
CA SER A 240 13.56 -19.15 -13.67
C SER A 240 12.37 -19.01 -12.71
N GLU A 241 11.38 -19.88 -12.90
CA GLU A 241 10.18 -19.95 -12.04
C GLU A 241 10.51 -20.27 -10.56
N LYS A 242 11.66 -20.85 -10.23
CA LYS A 242 12.07 -21.16 -8.85
C LYS A 242 12.11 -19.95 -7.91
N THR A 243 12.39 -18.78 -8.45
CA THR A 243 12.37 -17.52 -7.68
C THR A 243 10.95 -17.17 -7.24
N ASN A 244 9.95 -17.57 -8.02
CA ASN A 244 8.54 -17.35 -7.72
C ASN A 244 8.02 -18.32 -6.64
N GLU A 245 8.48 -19.57 -6.61
CA GLU A 245 8.07 -20.57 -5.60
C GLU A 245 8.35 -20.07 -4.17
N ASN A 246 9.52 -19.53 -3.90
CA ASN A 246 9.87 -18.97 -2.59
C ASN A 246 8.97 -17.78 -2.18
N PHE A 247 8.53 -16.99 -3.15
CA PHE A 247 7.65 -15.86 -2.90
C PHE A 247 6.21 -16.31 -2.64
N GLU A 248 5.73 -17.30 -3.38
CA GLU A 248 4.41 -17.92 -3.19
C GLU A 248 4.32 -18.63 -1.83
N GLU A 249 5.34 -19.38 -1.41
CA GLU A 249 5.40 -19.99 -0.09
C GLU A 249 5.28 -18.94 1.02
N LYS A 250 5.96 -17.80 0.86
CA LYS A 250 5.88 -16.68 1.81
C LYS A 250 4.50 -16.05 1.85
N ILE A 251 3.86 -15.84 0.70
CA ILE A 251 2.47 -15.34 0.64
C ILE A 251 1.53 -16.31 1.35
N ASN A 252 1.60 -17.60 1.04
CA ASN A 252 0.75 -18.62 1.63
C ASN A 252 0.95 -18.77 3.16
N SER A 253 2.10 -18.37 3.70
CA SER A 253 2.35 -18.35 5.14
C SER A 253 1.70 -17.17 5.88
N ILE A 254 1.20 -16.16 5.17
CA ILE A 254 0.60 -14.93 5.73
C ILE A 254 -0.93 -15.02 5.70
N VAL A 255 -1.49 -15.81 4.80
CA VAL A 255 -2.93 -16.05 4.65
C VAL A 255 -3.38 -17.20 5.54
#